data_3110fa2b20ec1cb4511dc335957097d4
#
_entry.id   3110fa2b20ec1cb4511dc335957097d4
#
_cell.length_a   1.000
_cell.length_b   1.000
_cell.length_c   1.000
_cell.angle_alpha   90.00
_cell.angle_beta   90.00
_cell.angle_gamma   90.00
#
_symmetry.space_group_name_H-M   'P 1'
#
loop_
_entity.id
_entity.type
_entity.pdbx_description
1 polymer ?
#
loop_
_entity_poly.entity_id
_entity_poly.type
_entity_poly.pdbx_seq_one_letter_code
_entity_poly.pdbx_strand_id
1 'polypeptide(L)'
;MNRFALWKYLLIALTLFVAALYTLPNFYGESPAVQVSAGKSTVKIEESIVPRVQSALEQAKLSPNGIFFEQGAQQNTVRVRFDPTQGEQQLLAREVLEKTLNPDPTDPSYIVAPNLVPNTPKWLLSINALPMYLGLDLRGGVHFLLQVDMRSAVTKRTESTAADLRTQFRDKRIRHAGISRVGDTIEIRFNTEEERAKASDVMRQTQPDLQFVEKQEGDKFLIEARLSERAMKNVRDYSLKQNISTLHNRINELGVAEPVIAQQGADRIVVQLPGVQDTAKAKDILGRTATLEVRMVDDSPEALTQLSQGNVPFGDERYLDREGRQILVKRRVVLTGENLNDAQAGFDQQTQEPTVNLTLDNKGARIFRDVTRDNVGKRMAIILFEKGKGEVVTAPVIRQEIGGGRVQISGRMTTMEATDTALLLRAGSLAAPMEIIEERLVGPSLGAENIKAGFRSTLYGFGLVAVFMMLYYEVFGIVSALSLIANIMCLIALLSMLQAT
;
A
#
# COMPACT_ATOMS: atom_id res chain seq x y z
N MET A 1 22.60 30.22 50.09
CA MET A 1 22.51 30.07 48.60
C MET A 1 22.73 28.62 48.27
N ASN A 2 21.70 27.94 47.71
CA ASN A 2 21.83 26.53 47.26
C ASN A 2 22.74 26.53 46.03
N ARG A 3 23.99 26.11 46.18
CA ARG A 3 24.93 25.91 45.07
C ARG A 3 24.70 24.50 44.52
N PHE A 4 24.06 24.39 43.36
CA PHE A 4 24.02 23.11 42.65
C PHE A 4 25.44 22.71 42.20
N ALA A 5 25.70 21.40 42.11
CA ALA A 5 26.98 20.88 41.63
C ALA A 5 27.18 21.30 40.14
N LEU A 6 28.40 21.67 39.76
CA LEU A 6 28.78 22.16 38.41
C LEU A 6 28.29 21.26 37.26
N TRP A 7 28.29 19.95 37.48
CA TRP A 7 27.86 19.00 36.48
C TRP A 7 26.38 19.19 36.05
N LYS A 8 25.50 19.68 36.96
CA LYS A 8 24.08 19.97 36.61
C LYS A 8 23.96 21.16 35.66
N TYR A 9 24.77 22.19 35.82
CA TYR A 9 24.81 23.32 34.92
C TYR A 9 25.36 22.93 33.56
N LEU A 10 26.40 22.09 33.52
CA LEU A 10 26.95 21.56 32.27
C LEU A 10 25.94 20.68 31.54
N LEU A 11 25.17 19.85 32.24
CA LEU A 11 24.13 19.03 31.67
C LEU A 11 23.01 19.87 31.06
N ILE A 12 22.52 20.93 31.75
CA ILE A 12 21.53 21.85 31.25
C ILE A 12 22.06 22.57 30.01
N ALA A 13 23.28 23.09 30.06
CA ALA A 13 23.89 23.78 28.93
C ALA A 13 24.05 22.86 27.71
N LEU A 14 24.46 21.62 27.91
CA LEU A 14 24.55 20.61 26.85
C LEU A 14 23.18 20.27 26.24
N THR A 15 22.17 20.09 27.09
CA THR A 15 20.79 19.81 26.61
C THR A 15 20.25 20.98 25.79
N LEU A 16 20.45 22.22 26.24
CA LEU A 16 20.02 23.41 25.49
C LEU A 16 20.82 23.58 24.19
N PHE A 17 22.10 23.26 24.18
CA PHE A 17 22.92 23.27 22.96
C PHE A 17 22.44 22.25 21.93
N VAL A 18 22.18 21.02 22.35
CA VAL A 18 21.61 19.98 21.49
C VAL A 18 20.22 20.38 21.00
N ALA A 19 19.38 20.91 21.90
CA ALA A 19 18.05 21.38 21.51
C ALA A 19 18.12 22.51 20.47
N ALA A 20 19.07 23.45 20.63
CA ALA A 20 19.28 24.52 19.65
C ALA A 20 19.70 23.95 18.28
N LEU A 21 20.62 22.98 18.24
CA LEU A 21 21.07 22.33 17.00
C LEU A 21 19.91 21.65 16.25
N TYR A 22 19.07 20.88 16.95
CA TYR A 22 17.95 20.17 16.34
C TYR A 22 16.72 21.07 16.07
N THR A 23 16.64 22.25 16.65
CA THR A 23 15.62 23.26 16.34
C THR A 23 15.97 24.08 15.09
N LEU A 24 17.27 24.29 14.81
CA LEU A 24 17.75 25.10 13.68
C LEU A 24 17.20 24.69 12.33
N PRO A 25 17.05 23.41 11.94
CA PRO A 25 16.53 22.98 10.65
C PRO A 25 15.16 23.58 10.32
N ASN A 26 14.30 23.78 11.33
CA ASN A 26 12.94 24.28 11.15
C ASN A 26 12.87 25.75 10.68
N PHE A 27 13.95 26.51 10.82
CA PHE A 27 14.01 27.91 10.39
C PHE A 27 14.42 28.08 8.91
N TYR A 28 14.96 27.04 8.27
CA TYR A 28 15.39 27.14 6.87
C TYR A 28 14.24 26.99 5.87
N GLY A 29 13.09 26.46 6.30
CA GLY A 29 11.94 26.21 5.44
C GLY A 29 12.18 25.15 4.37
N GLU A 30 11.20 25.01 3.47
CA GLU A 30 11.23 24.09 2.34
C GLU A 30 11.18 24.87 1.02
N SER A 31 11.82 24.35 -0.02
CA SER A 31 11.76 24.88 -1.38
C SER A 31 11.08 23.90 -2.32
N PRO A 32 10.29 24.40 -3.30
CA PRO A 32 9.76 23.58 -4.37
C PRO A 32 10.91 22.89 -5.12
N ALA A 33 10.76 21.61 -5.38
CA ALA A 33 11.72 20.83 -6.12
C ALA A 33 11.03 19.85 -7.06
N VAL A 34 11.73 19.41 -8.09
CA VAL A 34 11.34 18.29 -8.93
C VAL A 34 12.31 17.16 -8.67
N GLN A 35 11.77 16.02 -8.27
CA GLN A 35 12.54 14.81 -8.06
C GLN A 35 12.45 13.91 -9.28
N VAL A 36 13.59 13.47 -9.76
CA VAL A 36 13.71 12.44 -10.79
C VAL A 36 14.19 11.16 -10.12
N SER A 37 13.41 10.10 -10.25
CA SER A 37 13.71 8.77 -9.72
C SER A 37 13.62 7.73 -10.83
N ALA A 38 14.19 6.55 -10.63
CA ALA A 38 14.10 5.46 -11.61
C ALA A 38 12.65 4.97 -11.71
N GLY A 39 12.10 4.94 -12.91
CA GLY A 39 10.79 4.37 -13.20
C GLY A 39 10.85 2.85 -13.41
N LYS A 40 12.05 2.32 -13.68
CA LYS A 40 12.30 0.90 -13.95
C LYS A 40 13.41 0.38 -13.05
N SER A 41 13.30 -0.85 -12.60
CA SER A 41 14.34 -1.52 -11.80
C SER A 41 15.67 -1.69 -12.56
N THR A 42 15.63 -1.65 -13.89
CA THR A 42 16.79 -1.74 -14.78
C THR A 42 17.48 -0.41 -14.99
N VAL A 43 16.80 0.70 -14.72
CA VAL A 43 17.35 2.05 -14.86
C VAL A 43 17.96 2.46 -13.53
N LYS A 44 19.27 2.63 -13.53
CA LYS A 44 19.98 3.23 -12.40
C LYS A 44 20.13 4.72 -12.64
N ILE A 45 19.79 5.50 -11.64
CA ILE A 45 20.12 6.93 -11.66
C ILE A 45 21.58 7.06 -11.27
N GLU A 46 22.38 7.48 -12.24
CA GLU A 46 23.78 7.78 -12.07
C GLU A 46 23.98 9.30 -12.18
N GLU A 47 25.11 9.78 -11.72
CA GLU A 47 25.46 11.20 -11.80
C GLU A 47 25.49 11.72 -13.25
N SER A 48 25.66 10.82 -14.22
CA SER A 48 25.61 11.08 -15.66
C SER A 48 24.27 11.65 -16.18
N ILE A 49 23.17 11.52 -15.42
CA ILE A 49 21.87 12.09 -15.80
C ILE A 49 21.79 13.61 -15.50
N VAL A 50 22.60 14.11 -14.55
CA VAL A 50 22.57 15.52 -14.12
C VAL A 50 22.80 16.49 -15.30
N PRO A 51 23.78 16.30 -16.19
CA PRO A 51 23.95 17.16 -17.37
C PRO A 51 22.75 17.16 -18.31
N ARG A 52 22.04 16.02 -18.45
CA ARG A 52 20.83 15.93 -19.30
C ARG A 52 19.67 16.71 -18.68
N VAL A 53 19.48 16.59 -17.37
CA VAL A 53 18.48 17.36 -16.61
C VAL A 53 18.79 18.86 -16.71
N GLN A 54 20.05 19.25 -16.55
CA GLN A 54 20.49 20.64 -16.67
C GLN A 54 20.23 21.21 -18.06
N SER A 55 20.65 20.51 -19.11
CA SER A 55 20.45 20.94 -20.50
C SER A 55 18.95 21.07 -20.84
N ALA A 56 18.12 20.18 -20.38
CA ALA A 56 16.66 20.24 -20.60
C ALA A 56 16.05 21.50 -19.96
N LEU A 57 16.46 21.84 -18.74
CA LEU A 57 15.98 23.03 -18.03
C LEU A 57 16.49 24.32 -18.65
N GLU A 58 17.77 24.36 -19.08
CA GLU A 58 18.35 25.50 -19.76
C GLU A 58 17.67 25.80 -21.11
N GLN A 59 17.37 24.76 -21.90
CA GLN A 59 16.58 24.91 -23.14
C GLN A 59 15.20 25.48 -22.91
N ALA A 60 14.57 25.12 -21.80
CA ALA A 60 13.27 25.63 -21.38
C ALA A 60 13.36 27.02 -20.69
N LYS A 61 14.57 27.61 -20.57
CA LYS A 61 14.83 28.88 -19.87
C LYS A 61 14.38 28.86 -18.39
N LEU A 62 14.46 27.69 -17.74
CA LEU A 62 14.19 27.53 -16.33
C LEU A 62 15.48 27.61 -15.54
N SER A 63 15.48 28.39 -14.47
CA SER A 63 16.67 28.66 -13.64
C SER A 63 16.50 28.02 -12.27
N PRO A 64 16.91 26.76 -12.07
CA PRO A 64 16.86 26.14 -10.77
C PRO A 64 17.92 26.70 -9.81
N ASN A 65 17.62 26.74 -8.51
CA ASN A 65 18.57 27.12 -7.46
C ASN A 65 19.65 26.05 -7.19
N GLY A 66 19.56 24.89 -7.87
CA GLY A 66 20.55 23.84 -7.81
C GLY A 66 19.96 22.50 -8.24
N ILE A 67 20.85 21.66 -8.77
CA ILE A 67 20.57 20.28 -9.15
C ILE A 67 21.45 19.40 -8.26
N PHE A 68 20.84 18.51 -7.51
CA PHE A 68 21.51 17.68 -6.51
C PHE A 68 21.30 16.20 -6.85
N PHE A 69 22.40 15.47 -6.93
CA PHE A 69 22.37 14.02 -6.98
C PHE A 69 22.45 13.48 -5.55
N GLU A 70 21.48 12.69 -5.15
CA GLU A 70 21.41 12.09 -3.82
C GLU A 70 21.47 10.57 -3.93
N GLN A 71 22.40 9.98 -3.19
CA GLN A 71 22.51 8.53 -3.04
C GLN A 71 21.60 8.09 -1.89
N GLY A 72 20.47 7.47 -2.24
CA GLY A 72 19.55 6.90 -1.25
C GLY A 72 19.87 5.43 -0.94
N ALA A 73 19.51 4.97 0.24
CA ALA A 73 19.72 3.59 0.67
C ALA A 73 19.00 2.55 -0.24
N GLN A 74 17.90 2.93 -0.88
CA GLN A 74 17.13 2.08 -1.78
C GLN A 74 17.31 2.46 -3.25
N GLN A 75 17.30 3.76 -3.56
CA GLN A 75 17.45 4.28 -4.92
C GLN A 75 18.12 5.65 -4.91
N ASN A 76 18.96 5.90 -5.93
CA ASN A 76 19.50 7.23 -6.18
C ASN A 76 18.45 8.12 -6.79
N THR A 77 18.48 9.42 -6.50
CA THR A 77 17.55 10.41 -7.03
C THR A 77 18.27 11.67 -7.46
N VAL A 78 17.72 12.38 -8.45
CA VAL A 78 18.15 13.74 -8.78
C VAL A 78 17.05 14.70 -8.35
N ARG A 79 17.42 15.73 -7.58
CA ARG A 79 16.52 16.78 -7.13
C ARG A 79 16.91 18.12 -7.71
N VAL A 80 15.95 18.72 -8.37
CA VAL A 80 16.06 20.06 -8.96
C VAL A 80 15.31 21.02 -8.07
N ARG A 81 16.01 21.92 -7.39
CA ARG A 81 15.42 22.88 -6.45
C ARG A 81 15.12 24.20 -7.12
N PHE A 82 13.95 24.78 -6.80
CA PHE A 82 13.53 26.09 -7.24
C PHE A 82 13.40 27.08 -6.06
N ASP A 83 13.29 28.36 -6.36
CA ASP A 83 13.04 29.37 -5.36
C ASP A 83 11.61 29.21 -4.79
N PRO A 84 11.37 29.42 -3.47
CA PRO A 84 10.05 29.31 -2.86
C PRO A 84 8.96 30.17 -3.52
N THR A 85 9.36 31.28 -4.19
CA THR A 85 8.45 32.17 -4.91
C THR A 85 8.07 31.70 -6.32
N GLN A 86 8.71 30.63 -6.82
CA GLN A 86 8.63 30.18 -8.22
C GLN A 86 7.90 28.84 -8.36
N GLY A 87 6.78 28.64 -7.66
CA GLY A 87 6.00 27.40 -7.75
C GLY A 87 5.53 27.02 -9.16
N GLU A 88 5.28 28.02 -10.03
CA GLU A 88 4.93 27.78 -11.44
C GLU A 88 6.09 27.14 -12.22
N GLN A 89 7.33 27.51 -11.92
CA GLN A 89 8.51 26.92 -12.58
C GLN A 89 8.70 25.44 -12.22
N GLN A 90 8.28 25.02 -11.04
CA GLN A 90 8.29 23.61 -10.64
C GLN A 90 7.40 22.76 -11.56
N LEU A 91 6.19 23.22 -11.87
CA LEU A 91 5.25 22.49 -12.73
C LEU A 91 5.75 22.45 -14.17
N LEU A 92 6.26 23.55 -14.68
CA LEU A 92 6.87 23.62 -16.03
C LEU A 92 8.11 22.70 -16.11
N ALA A 93 8.97 22.72 -15.10
CA ALA A 93 10.14 21.86 -15.04
C ALA A 93 9.76 20.38 -15.02
N ARG A 94 8.72 20.00 -14.27
CA ARG A 94 8.18 18.63 -14.31
C ARG A 94 7.81 18.23 -15.74
N GLU A 95 7.01 19.05 -16.43
CA GLU A 95 6.55 18.74 -17.79
C GLU A 95 7.70 18.62 -18.79
N VAL A 96 8.67 19.55 -18.72
CA VAL A 96 9.86 19.54 -19.57
C VAL A 96 10.72 18.30 -19.33
N LEU A 97 10.98 17.98 -18.07
CA LEU A 97 11.80 16.83 -17.70
C LEU A 97 11.09 15.52 -18.04
N GLU A 98 9.77 15.44 -17.84
CA GLU A 98 8.98 14.26 -18.19
C GLU A 98 9.06 13.97 -19.68
N LYS A 99 8.91 14.99 -20.56
CA LYS A 99 9.04 14.84 -22.02
C LYS A 99 10.47 14.53 -22.46
N THR A 100 11.48 15.14 -21.83
CA THR A 100 12.89 14.99 -22.26
C THR A 100 13.49 13.67 -21.80
N LEU A 101 13.15 13.21 -20.61
CA LEU A 101 13.69 11.98 -20.02
C LEU A 101 12.90 10.75 -20.45
N ASN A 102 11.62 10.90 -20.78
CA ASN A 102 10.72 9.84 -21.24
C ASN A 102 10.20 10.15 -22.65
N PRO A 103 11.01 9.87 -23.71
CA PRO A 103 10.57 10.08 -25.09
C PRO A 103 9.33 9.27 -25.47
N ASP A 104 9.16 8.11 -24.85
CA ASP A 104 7.96 7.27 -24.97
C ASP A 104 7.11 7.40 -23.71
N PRO A 105 5.94 8.08 -23.78
CA PRO A 105 5.05 8.23 -22.65
C PRO A 105 4.41 6.90 -22.18
N THR A 106 4.40 5.89 -23.07
CA THR A 106 3.81 4.57 -22.74
C THR A 106 4.79 3.68 -21.97
N ASP A 107 6.09 4.01 -22.01
CA ASP A 107 7.14 3.24 -21.34
C ASP A 107 8.17 4.15 -20.62
N PRO A 108 7.75 4.93 -19.59
CA PRO A 108 8.60 5.90 -18.92
C PRO A 108 9.75 5.22 -18.18
N SER A 109 10.98 5.64 -18.51
CA SER A 109 12.19 5.17 -17.85
C SER A 109 12.47 5.87 -16.53
N TYR A 110 11.92 7.07 -16.34
CA TYR A 110 12.11 7.91 -15.17
C TYR A 110 10.76 8.40 -14.63
N ILE A 111 10.63 8.47 -13.33
CA ILE A 111 9.50 9.11 -12.65
C ILE A 111 9.93 10.53 -12.31
N VAL A 112 9.18 11.51 -12.81
CA VAL A 112 9.40 12.94 -12.54
C VAL A 112 8.24 13.44 -11.69
N ALA A 113 8.50 13.69 -10.41
CA ALA A 113 7.48 14.09 -9.46
C ALA A 113 7.80 15.43 -8.77
N PRO A 114 6.82 16.31 -8.56
CA PRO A 114 7.01 17.48 -7.73
C PRO A 114 7.26 17.06 -6.28
N ASN A 115 8.19 17.71 -5.61
CA ASN A 115 8.55 17.46 -4.23
C ASN A 115 8.84 18.77 -3.50
N LEU A 116 8.89 18.72 -2.17
CA LEU A 116 9.36 19.79 -1.32
C LEU A 116 10.64 19.33 -0.62
N VAL A 117 11.70 20.12 -0.73
CA VAL A 117 13.01 19.76 -0.18
C VAL A 117 13.41 20.79 0.88
N PRO A 118 13.80 20.35 2.08
CA PRO A 118 14.26 21.27 3.13
C PRO A 118 15.52 22.01 2.70
N ASN A 119 15.60 23.29 3.02
CA ASN A 119 16.75 24.15 2.75
C ASN A 119 17.86 24.02 3.80
N THR A 120 17.80 22.95 4.60
CA THR A 120 18.75 22.69 5.68
C THR A 120 20.18 22.53 5.15
N PRO A 121 21.18 23.22 5.75
CA PRO A 121 22.58 23.10 5.37
C PRO A 121 23.11 21.67 5.50
N LYS A 122 24.05 21.28 4.62
CA LYS A 122 24.62 19.92 4.59
C LYS A 122 25.23 19.45 5.94
N TRP A 123 25.82 20.37 6.70
CA TRP A 123 26.44 20.04 7.98
C TRP A 123 25.40 19.65 9.05
N LEU A 124 24.16 20.21 9.02
CA LEU A 124 23.07 19.77 9.87
C LEU A 124 22.52 18.42 9.42
N LEU A 125 22.43 18.19 8.11
CA LEU A 125 22.00 16.91 7.57
C LEU A 125 22.98 15.77 7.92
N SER A 126 24.28 16.06 8.04
CA SER A 126 25.30 15.05 8.38
C SER A 126 25.16 14.52 9.83
N ILE A 127 24.52 15.28 10.72
CA ILE A 127 24.18 14.86 12.09
C ILE A 127 22.74 14.39 12.23
N ASN A 128 22.04 14.13 11.11
CA ASN A 128 20.61 13.79 11.06
C ASN A 128 19.68 14.82 11.74
N ALA A 129 20.08 16.10 11.75
CA ALA A 129 19.21 17.18 12.20
C ALA A 129 18.29 17.57 11.04
N LEU A 130 17.12 16.94 11.00
CA LEU A 130 16.07 17.17 10.01
C LEU A 130 15.00 18.10 10.59
N PRO A 131 14.28 18.90 9.76
CA PRO A 131 13.13 19.65 10.24
C PRO A 131 12.03 18.70 10.70
N MET A 132 11.17 19.14 11.61
CA MET A 132 10.00 18.37 12.04
C MET A 132 9.04 18.18 10.85
N TYR A 133 8.32 17.07 10.84
CA TYR A 133 7.28 16.86 9.83
C TYR A 133 6.06 17.72 10.09
N LEU A 134 5.58 18.37 9.04
CA LEU A 134 4.36 19.17 9.10
C LEU A 134 3.18 18.32 8.61
N GLY A 135 2.11 18.30 9.38
CA GLY A 135 0.88 17.61 9.02
C GLY A 135 0.19 18.19 7.78
N LEU A 136 -0.88 17.54 7.33
CA LEU A 136 -1.64 17.88 6.12
C LEU A 136 -2.09 19.34 6.08
N ASP A 137 -2.54 19.89 7.22
CA ASP A 137 -3.08 21.25 7.32
C ASP A 137 -2.02 22.34 7.13
N LEU A 138 -0.75 22.01 7.32
CA LEU A 138 0.37 22.92 7.22
C LEU A 138 1.18 22.71 5.94
N ARG A 139 1.38 21.47 5.53
CA ARG A 139 2.16 21.12 4.32
C ARG A 139 1.33 21.11 3.05
N GLY A 140 0.01 20.99 3.21
CA GLY A 140 -0.90 20.65 2.12
C GLY A 140 -0.81 19.16 1.78
N GLY A 141 -1.63 18.71 0.84
CA GLY A 141 -1.68 17.32 0.42
C GLY A 141 -3.10 16.81 0.27
N VAL A 142 -3.29 15.50 0.33
CA VAL A 142 -4.58 14.86 0.09
C VAL A 142 -5.07 14.11 1.32
N HIS A 143 -6.36 14.27 1.58
CA HIS A 143 -7.11 13.49 2.57
C HIS A 143 -8.12 12.62 1.85
N PHE A 144 -8.06 11.31 2.09
CA PHE A 144 -9.06 10.35 1.63
C PHE A 144 -9.77 9.71 2.83
N LEU A 145 -11.08 9.56 2.71
CA LEU A 145 -11.86 8.68 3.56
C LEU A 145 -12.33 7.48 2.74
N LEU A 146 -11.89 6.31 3.13
CA LEU A 146 -12.16 5.04 2.47
C LEU A 146 -13.18 4.25 3.28
N GLN A 147 -14.22 3.73 2.64
CA GLN A 147 -15.16 2.78 3.23
C GLN A 147 -14.81 1.37 2.79
N VAL A 148 -14.68 0.46 3.74
CA VAL A 148 -14.38 -0.96 3.49
C VAL A 148 -15.69 -1.72 3.30
N ASP A 149 -15.78 -2.49 2.22
CA ASP A 149 -16.94 -3.37 1.98
C ASP A 149 -16.88 -4.60 2.88
N MET A 150 -17.46 -4.44 4.07
CA MET A 150 -17.53 -5.50 5.08
C MET A 150 -18.41 -6.67 4.64
N ARG A 151 -19.38 -6.44 3.74
CA ARG A 151 -20.23 -7.53 3.21
C ARG A 151 -19.42 -8.47 2.35
N SER A 152 -18.61 -7.91 1.44
CA SER A 152 -17.68 -8.70 0.62
C SER A 152 -16.69 -9.50 1.47
N ALA A 153 -16.17 -8.93 2.56
CA ALA A 153 -15.28 -9.63 3.48
C ALA A 153 -15.96 -10.86 4.12
N VAL A 154 -17.19 -10.68 4.65
CA VAL A 154 -17.98 -11.76 5.25
C VAL A 154 -18.33 -12.80 4.20
N THR A 155 -18.76 -12.39 3.01
CA THR A 155 -19.08 -13.27 1.88
C THR A 155 -17.89 -14.15 1.51
N LYS A 156 -16.71 -13.56 1.31
CA LYS A 156 -15.47 -14.28 0.99
C LYS A 156 -15.11 -15.29 2.08
N ARG A 157 -15.25 -14.91 3.36
CA ARG A 157 -15.01 -15.81 4.49
C ARG A 157 -16.00 -16.99 4.50
N THR A 158 -17.28 -16.72 4.24
CA THR A 158 -18.33 -17.74 4.18
C THR A 158 -18.08 -18.72 3.03
N GLU A 159 -17.66 -18.24 1.87
CA GLU A 159 -17.28 -19.08 0.71
C GLU A 159 -16.07 -19.95 1.00
N SER A 160 -15.02 -19.39 1.60
CA SER A 160 -13.84 -20.14 2.02
C SER A 160 -14.22 -21.23 3.02
N THR A 161 -15.06 -20.90 4.01
CA THR A 161 -15.54 -21.88 5.01
C THR A 161 -16.35 -23.00 4.35
N ALA A 162 -17.19 -22.68 3.37
CA ALA A 162 -17.93 -23.69 2.61
C ALA A 162 -16.99 -24.63 1.80
N ALA A 163 -15.90 -24.10 1.24
CA ALA A 163 -14.88 -24.89 0.54
C ALA A 163 -14.11 -25.79 1.52
N ASP A 164 -13.75 -25.26 2.69
CA ASP A 164 -13.09 -26.03 3.76
C ASP A 164 -13.97 -27.19 4.23
N LEU A 165 -15.28 -26.96 4.43
CA LEU A 165 -16.24 -28.00 4.81
C LEU A 165 -16.33 -29.09 3.73
N ARG A 166 -16.35 -28.75 2.44
CA ARG A 166 -16.33 -29.74 1.35
C ARG A 166 -15.10 -30.64 1.45
N THR A 167 -13.95 -30.05 1.72
CA THR A 167 -12.68 -30.78 1.85
C THR A 167 -12.70 -31.67 3.09
N GLN A 168 -13.12 -31.18 4.25
CA GLN A 168 -13.21 -31.94 5.48
C GLN A 168 -14.18 -33.11 5.39
N PHE A 169 -15.37 -32.90 4.78
CA PHE A 169 -16.34 -33.99 4.59
C PHE A 169 -15.83 -35.06 3.65
N ARG A 170 -15.14 -34.68 2.57
CA ARG A 170 -14.50 -35.66 1.68
C ARG A 170 -13.43 -36.47 2.41
N ASP A 171 -12.59 -35.82 3.19
CA ASP A 171 -11.48 -36.48 3.90
C ASP A 171 -12.01 -37.42 5.00
N LYS A 172 -13.12 -37.03 5.64
CA LYS A 172 -13.84 -37.87 6.63
C LYS A 172 -14.85 -38.83 6.01
N ARG A 173 -14.93 -38.90 4.67
CA ARG A 173 -15.86 -39.75 3.90
C ARG A 173 -17.33 -39.56 4.27
N ILE A 174 -17.74 -38.32 4.61
CA ILE A 174 -19.12 -37.93 4.85
C ILE A 174 -19.75 -37.57 3.51
N ARG A 175 -20.83 -38.27 3.14
CA ARG A 175 -21.55 -38.01 1.89
C ARG A 175 -22.55 -36.87 2.09
N HIS A 176 -22.59 -35.95 1.16
CA HIS A 176 -23.55 -34.86 1.15
C HIS A 176 -24.17 -34.69 -0.24
N ALA A 177 -25.41 -34.22 -0.32
CA ALA A 177 -26.12 -33.95 -1.57
C ALA A 177 -25.73 -32.59 -2.20
N GLY A 178 -25.09 -31.71 -1.42
CA GLY A 178 -24.58 -30.42 -1.91
C GLY A 178 -24.24 -29.50 -0.76
N ILE A 179 -23.29 -28.60 -0.99
CA ILE A 179 -22.95 -27.47 -0.13
C ILE A 179 -23.07 -26.21 -0.97
N SER A 180 -23.99 -25.34 -0.62
CA SER A 180 -24.26 -24.07 -1.33
C SER A 180 -24.28 -22.91 -0.35
N ARG A 181 -23.96 -21.72 -0.82
CA ARG A 181 -24.11 -20.48 -0.08
C ARG A 181 -25.40 -19.79 -0.54
N VAL A 182 -26.25 -19.41 0.41
CA VAL A 182 -27.45 -18.61 0.19
C VAL A 182 -27.38 -17.37 1.08
N GLY A 183 -27.04 -16.22 0.50
CA GLY A 183 -26.75 -15.01 1.27
C GLY A 183 -25.54 -15.20 2.19
N ASP A 184 -25.72 -14.99 3.50
CA ASP A 184 -24.68 -15.17 4.53
C ASP A 184 -24.74 -16.56 5.20
N THR A 185 -25.55 -17.48 4.63
CA THR A 185 -25.76 -18.82 5.18
C THR A 185 -25.12 -19.86 4.27
N ILE A 186 -24.52 -20.87 4.86
CA ILE A 186 -24.04 -22.08 4.18
C ILE A 186 -25.11 -23.14 4.38
N GLU A 187 -25.73 -23.60 3.31
CA GLU A 187 -26.67 -24.70 3.28
C GLU A 187 -25.96 -25.98 2.89
N ILE A 188 -26.11 -27.01 3.74
CA ILE A 188 -25.53 -28.33 3.52
C ILE A 188 -26.68 -29.34 3.51
N ARG A 189 -26.83 -30.04 2.38
CA ARG A 189 -27.91 -31.01 2.19
C ARG A 189 -27.38 -32.43 2.28
N PHE A 190 -28.13 -33.29 2.98
CA PHE A 190 -27.83 -34.70 3.18
C PHE A 190 -29.01 -35.56 2.74
N ASN A 191 -28.72 -36.80 2.34
CA ASN A 191 -29.72 -37.77 1.96
C ASN A 191 -30.19 -38.61 3.15
N THR A 192 -29.40 -38.70 4.23
CA THR A 192 -29.71 -39.48 5.43
C THR A 192 -29.44 -38.69 6.69
N GLU A 193 -30.19 -39.02 7.75
CA GLU A 193 -30.01 -38.41 9.05
C GLU A 193 -28.66 -38.76 9.69
N GLU A 194 -28.17 -39.98 9.47
CA GLU A 194 -26.87 -40.42 9.98
C GLU A 194 -25.71 -39.58 9.42
N GLU A 195 -25.74 -39.27 8.12
CA GLU A 195 -24.71 -38.43 7.48
C GLU A 195 -24.78 -36.98 8.01
N ARG A 196 -25.99 -36.43 8.22
CA ARG A 196 -26.20 -35.13 8.86
C ARG A 196 -25.59 -35.10 10.24
N ALA A 197 -25.91 -36.12 11.11
CA ALA A 197 -25.40 -36.20 12.48
C ALA A 197 -23.85 -36.26 12.51
N LYS A 198 -23.23 -37.10 11.65
CA LYS A 198 -21.78 -37.17 11.52
C LYS A 198 -21.17 -35.82 11.10
N ALA A 199 -21.81 -35.12 10.16
CA ALA A 199 -21.38 -33.81 9.71
C ALA A 199 -21.49 -32.76 10.83
N SER A 200 -22.59 -32.78 11.58
CA SER A 200 -22.84 -31.91 12.74
C SER A 200 -21.74 -32.08 13.79
N ASP A 201 -21.38 -33.33 14.13
CA ASP A 201 -20.32 -33.60 15.11
C ASP A 201 -18.95 -33.12 14.64
N VAL A 202 -18.63 -33.31 13.36
CA VAL A 202 -17.39 -32.79 12.78
C VAL A 202 -17.36 -31.27 12.79
N MET A 203 -18.45 -30.61 12.41
CA MET A 203 -18.55 -29.16 12.41
C MET A 203 -18.40 -28.56 13.81
N ARG A 204 -19.01 -29.20 14.85
CA ARG A 204 -18.85 -28.77 16.25
C ARG A 204 -17.40 -28.79 16.71
N GLN A 205 -16.63 -29.80 16.25
CA GLN A 205 -15.23 -29.96 16.66
C GLN A 205 -14.27 -29.07 15.88
N THR A 206 -14.52 -28.86 14.58
CA THR A 206 -13.56 -28.23 13.67
C THR A 206 -13.89 -26.78 13.31
N GLN A 207 -15.15 -26.33 13.52
CA GLN A 207 -15.65 -25.02 13.09
C GLN A 207 -16.35 -24.28 14.25
N PRO A 208 -15.63 -23.90 15.31
CA PRO A 208 -16.21 -23.23 16.48
C PRO A 208 -16.79 -21.84 16.15
N ASP A 209 -16.39 -21.26 15.03
CA ASP A 209 -16.86 -19.97 14.54
C ASP A 209 -18.24 -20.01 13.87
N LEU A 210 -18.77 -21.23 13.61
CA LEU A 210 -20.08 -21.41 13.00
C LEU A 210 -21.17 -21.67 14.04
N GLN A 211 -22.27 -20.99 13.88
CA GLN A 211 -23.56 -21.36 14.47
C GLN A 211 -24.39 -22.05 13.43
N PHE A 212 -24.93 -23.24 13.72
CA PHE A 212 -25.70 -23.97 12.75
C PHE A 212 -26.94 -24.56 13.38
N VAL A 213 -27.99 -24.68 12.56
CA VAL A 213 -29.28 -25.23 12.88
C VAL A 213 -29.56 -26.40 11.96
N GLU A 214 -29.97 -27.51 12.55
CA GLU A 214 -30.39 -28.68 11.82
C GLU A 214 -31.88 -28.54 11.47
N LYS A 215 -32.21 -28.75 10.19
CA LYS A 215 -33.57 -28.70 9.66
C LYS A 215 -33.87 -29.96 8.85
N GLN A 216 -35.13 -30.22 8.67
CA GLN A 216 -35.63 -31.24 7.78
C GLN A 216 -36.67 -30.64 6.83
N GLU A 217 -36.48 -30.81 5.53
CA GLU A 217 -37.39 -30.39 4.48
C GLU A 217 -37.84 -31.63 3.68
N GLY A 218 -39.02 -32.17 4.03
CA GLY A 218 -39.48 -33.43 3.46
C GLY A 218 -38.53 -34.58 3.74
N ASP A 219 -38.05 -35.26 2.70
CA ASP A 219 -37.09 -36.37 2.80
C ASP A 219 -35.62 -35.92 2.83
N LYS A 220 -35.35 -34.60 2.85
CA LYS A 220 -33.98 -34.08 2.86
C LYS A 220 -33.61 -33.51 4.22
N PHE A 221 -32.40 -33.86 4.67
CA PHE A 221 -31.81 -33.37 5.90
C PHE A 221 -30.90 -32.21 5.61
N LEU A 222 -31.07 -31.10 6.29
CA LEU A 222 -30.40 -29.84 6.04
C LEU A 222 -29.64 -29.37 7.29
N ILE A 223 -28.43 -28.81 7.07
CA ILE A 223 -27.75 -27.99 8.07
C ILE A 223 -27.62 -26.57 7.48
N GLU A 224 -28.19 -25.59 8.18
CA GLU A 224 -27.95 -24.18 7.90
C GLU A 224 -26.90 -23.65 8.87
N ALA A 225 -25.73 -23.23 8.34
CA ALA A 225 -24.65 -22.70 9.14
C ALA A 225 -24.39 -21.23 8.80
N ARG A 226 -24.15 -20.42 9.84
CA ARG A 226 -23.81 -18.99 9.73
C ARG A 226 -22.60 -18.71 10.60
N LEU A 227 -21.83 -17.68 10.22
CA LEU A 227 -20.80 -17.17 11.10
C LEU A 227 -21.43 -16.59 12.37
N SER A 228 -20.88 -16.93 13.53
CA SER A 228 -21.28 -16.33 14.80
C SER A 228 -21.02 -14.82 14.79
N GLU A 229 -21.72 -14.04 15.60
CA GLU A 229 -21.49 -12.59 15.71
C GLU A 229 -20.04 -12.28 16.10
N ARG A 230 -19.45 -13.10 16.97
CA ARG A 230 -18.04 -13.00 17.35
C ARG A 230 -17.13 -13.24 16.14
N ALA A 231 -17.41 -14.26 15.34
CA ALA A 231 -16.64 -14.55 14.13
C ALA A 231 -16.79 -13.44 13.10
N MET A 232 -17.99 -12.90 12.90
CA MET A 232 -18.22 -11.76 12.01
C MET A 232 -17.44 -10.52 12.47
N LYS A 233 -17.42 -10.24 13.78
CA LYS A 233 -16.59 -9.15 14.32
C LYS A 233 -15.11 -9.39 14.06
N ASN A 234 -14.62 -10.60 14.32
CA ASN A 234 -13.22 -10.94 14.05
C ASN A 234 -12.85 -10.78 12.57
N VAL A 235 -13.72 -11.18 11.65
CA VAL A 235 -13.53 -10.98 10.20
C VAL A 235 -13.43 -9.50 9.85
N ARG A 236 -14.30 -8.66 10.41
CA ARG A 236 -14.28 -7.21 10.20
C ARG A 236 -12.99 -6.58 10.72
N ASP A 237 -12.65 -6.86 11.97
CA ASP A 237 -11.43 -6.33 12.62
C ASP A 237 -10.17 -6.78 11.89
N TYR A 238 -10.11 -8.04 11.46
CA TYR A 238 -9.00 -8.56 10.65
C TYR A 238 -8.91 -7.87 9.30
N SER A 239 -10.04 -7.73 8.59
CA SER A 239 -10.06 -7.09 7.27
C SER A 239 -9.63 -5.62 7.33
N LEU A 240 -10.06 -4.88 8.36
CA LEU A 240 -9.60 -3.51 8.58
C LEU A 240 -8.10 -3.43 8.83
N LYS A 241 -7.58 -4.23 9.75
CA LYS A 241 -6.15 -4.25 10.07
C LYS A 241 -5.31 -4.63 8.85
N GLN A 242 -5.74 -5.63 8.10
CA GLN A 242 -5.05 -6.07 6.90
C GLN A 242 -5.09 -5.00 5.81
N ASN A 243 -6.24 -4.33 5.60
CA ASN A 243 -6.35 -3.24 4.64
C ASN A 243 -5.46 -2.05 5.04
N ILE A 244 -5.41 -1.68 6.32
CA ILE A 244 -4.51 -0.64 6.84
C ILE A 244 -3.05 -1.00 6.56
N SER A 245 -2.65 -2.24 6.85
CA SER A 245 -1.28 -2.71 6.57
C SER A 245 -0.95 -2.65 5.07
N THR A 246 -1.86 -3.10 4.22
CA THR A 246 -1.71 -3.04 2.76
C THR A 246 -1.61 -1.58 2.26
N LEU A 247 -2.43 -0.67 2.81
CA LEU A 247 -2.36 0.75 2.48
C LEU A 247 -1.01 1.36 2.89
N HIS A 248 -0.49 1.03 4.08
CA HIS A 248 0.85 1.46 4.49
C HIS A 248 1.91 1.02 3.49
N ASN A 249 1.90 -0.25 3.09
CA ASN A 249 2.85 -0.78 2.11
C ASN A 249 2.75 -0.03 0.77
N ARG A 250 1.53 0.18 0.26
CA ARG A 250 1.30 0.90 -1.01
C ARG A 250 1.80 2.35 -0.98
N ILE A 251 1.57 3.03 0.13
CA ILE A 251 1.95 4.44 0.29
C ILE A 251 3.46 4.56 0.48
N ASN A 252 4.09 3.62 1.19
CA ASN A 252 5.54 3.56 1.31
C ASN A 252 6.21 3.36 -0.06
N GLU A 253 5.64 2.54 -0.94
CA GLU A 253 6.14 2.37 -2.33
C GLU A 253 5.97 3.65 -3.18
N LEU A 254 5.02 4.54 -2.82
CA LEU A 254 4.89 5.88 -3.42
C LEU A 254 5.96 6.87 -2.94
N GLY A 255 6.73 6.50 -1.92
CA GLY A 255 7.73 7.39 -1.33
C GLY A 255 7.13 8.56 -0.54
N VAL A 256 5.87 8.47 -0.12
CA VAL A 256 5.24 9.50 0.71
C VAL A 256 5.79 9.41 2.13
N ALA A 257 6.37 10.50 2.59
CA ALA A 257 6.87 10.59 3.96
C ALA A 257 5.70 10.79 4.94
N GLU A 258 5.72 10.02 6.05
CA GLU A 258 4.79 10.16 7.19
C GLU A 258 3.29 10.19 6.80
N PRO A 259 2.77 9.17 6.10
CA PRO A 259 1.35 9.09 5.83
C PRO A 259 0.59 8.79 7.13
N VAL A 260 -0.54 9.45 7.35
CA VAL A 260 -1.43 9.09 8.45
C VAL A 260 -2.47 8.11 7.92
N ILE A 261 -2.47 6.89 8.42
CA ILE A 261 -3.44 5.87 8.07
C ILE A 261 -4.05 5.34 9.37
N ALA A 262 -5.31 5.64 9.58
CA ALA A 262 -6.00 5.33 10.83
C ALA A 262 -7.42 4.80 10.58
N GLN A 263 -7.86 3.92 11.44
CA GLN A 263 -9.24 3.49 11.46
C GLN A 263 -10.16 4.61 11.96
N GLN A 264 -11.27 4.84 11.27
CA GLN A 264 -12.33 5.76 11.67
C GLN A 264 -13.67 5.03 11.75
N GLY A 265 -14.14 4.80 12.96
CA GLY A 265 -15.40 4.06 13.17
C GLY A 265 -15.25 2.55 12.93
N ALA A 266 -16.32 1.90 12.47
CA ALA A 266 -16.39 0.43 12.37
C ALA A 266 -15.87 -0.11 11.02
N ASP A 267 -15.93 0.68 9.95
CA ASP A 267 -15.74 0.23 8.57
C ASP A 267 -15.00 1.23 7.67
N ARG A 268 -14.44 2.30 8.26
CA ARG A 268 -13.76 3.35 7.49
C ARG A 268 -12.29 3.49 7.86
N ILE A 269 -11.50 3.92 6.88
CA ILE A 269 -10.08 4.18 7.01
C ILE A 269 -9.82 5.59 6.49
N VAL A 270 -9.19 6.41 7.31
CA VAL A 270 -8.65 7.73 6.92
C VAL A 270 -7.25 7.53 6.39
N VAL A 271 -6.96 8.15 5.26
CA VAL A 271 -5.62 8.21 4.66
C VAL A 271 -5.29 9.67 4.39
N GLN A 272 -4.23 10.17 5.03
CA GLN A 272 -3.71 11.51 4.78
C GLN A 272 -2.30 11.39 4.20
N LEU A 273 -2.10 12.07 3.08
CA LEU A 273 -0.85 12.06 2.32
C LEU A 273 -0.28 13.48 2.24
N PRO A 274 0.53 13.89 3.23
CA PRO A 274 1.12 15.22 3.22
C PRO A 274 2.06 15.39 2.03
N GLY A 275 2.01 16.57 1.38
CA GLY A 275 2.89 16.90 0.26
C GLY A 275 2.53 16.26 -1.09
N VAL A 276 1.55 15.36 -1.14
CA VAL A 276 1.07 14.77 -2.41
C VAL A 276 0.17 15.75 -3.13
N GLN A 277 0.52 16.09 -4.38
CA GLN A 277 -0.26 16.98 -5.23
C GLN A 277 -1.02 16.25 -6.33
N ASP A 278 -0.55 15.07 -6.75
CA ASP A 278 -1.19 14.23 -7.76
C ASP A 278 -2.21 13.29 -7.10
N THR A 279 -3.43 13.78 -6.99
CA THR A 279 -4.56 13.03 -6.41
C THR A 279 -4.97 11.86 -7.28
N ALA A 280 -4.84 11.99 -8.62
CA ALA A 280 -5.27 10.95 -9.55
C ALA A 280 -4.40 9.70 -9.42
N LYS A 281 -3.08 9.88 -9.34
CA LYS A 281 -2.13 8.77 -9.12
C LYS A 281 -2.31 8.14 -7.74
N ALA A 282 -2.47 8.95 -6.70
CA ALA A 282 -2.74 8.46 -5.36
C ALA A 282 -4.04 7.63 -5.29
N LYS A 283 -5.13 8.12 -5.90
CA LYS A 283 -6.40 7.41 -6.02
C LYS A 283 -6.26 6.08 -6.73
N ASP A 284 -5.56 6.09 -7.85
CA ASP A 284 -5.37 4.89 -8.65
C ASP A 284 -4.66 3.80 -7.84
N ILE A 285 -3.56 4.13 -7.16
CA ILE A 285 -2.80 3.18 -6.36
C ILE A 285 -3.57 2.71 -5.12
N LEU A 286 -4.29 3.60 -4.43
CA LEU A 286 -5.09 3.24 -3.26
C LEU A 286 -6.32 2.42 -3.62
N GLY A 287 -6.99 2.76 -4.74
CA GLY A 287 -8.25 2.15 -5.16
C GLY A 287 -8.08 0.86 -5.96
N ARG A 288 -6.91 0.58 -6.53
CA ARG A 288 -6.70 -0.66 -7.27
C ARG A 288 -6.76 -1.87 -6.35
N THR A 289 -7.70 -2.75 -6.61
CA THR A 289 -7.77 -4.08 -5.98
C THR A 289 -7.17 -5.08 -6.95
N ALA A 290 -5.86 -5.24 -6.94
CA ALA A 290 -5.26 -6.33 -7.69
C ALA A 290 -5.09 -7.54 -6.76
N THR A 291 -5.79 -8.62 -7.05
CA THR A 291 -5.58 -9.91 -6.41
C THR A 291 -5.13 -10.90 -7.46
N LEU A 292 -4.14 -11.71 -7.11
CA LEU A 292 -3.64 -12.75 -7.99
C LEU A 292 -4.16 -14.10 -7.54
N GLU A 293 -4.66 -14.87 -8.48
CA GLU A 293 -5.00 -16.27 -8.28
C GLU A 293 -4.29 -17.15 -9.31
N VAL A 294 -3.80 -18.27 -8.85
CA VAL A 294 -3.22 -19.31 -9.70
C VAL A 294 -4.20 -20.47 -9.73
N ARG A 295 -4.62 -20.86 -10.93
CA ARG A 295 -5.61 -21.94 -11.14
C ARG A 295 -5.18 -22.86 -12.29
N MET A 296 -5.61 -24.11 -12.26
CA MET A 296 -5.38 -25.04 -13.37
C MET A 296 -6.31 -24.74 -14.52
N VAL A 297 -5.78 -24.81 -15.74
CA VAL A 297 -6.58 -24.71 -16.98
C VAL A 297 -7.25 -26.06 -17.25
N ASP A 298 -8.48 -26.04 -17.73
CA ASP A 298 -9.16 -27.24 -18.26
C ASP A 298 -9.11 -27.22 -19.79
N ASP A 299 -8.15 -27.97 -20.33
CA ASP A 299 -7.98 -28.15 -21.78
C ASP A 299 -8.54 -29.52 -22.24
N SER A 300 -9.43 -30.16 -21.46
CA SER A 300 -10.05 -31.42 -21.88
C SER A 300 -10.91 -31.24 -23.13
N PRO A 301 -10.93 -32.20 -24.05
CA PRO A 301 -11.72 -32.09 -25.27
C PRO A 301 -13.21 -31.87 -25.01
N GLU A 302 -13.72 -32.46 -23.92
CA GLU A 302 -15.12 -32.30 -23.49
C GLU A 302 -15.40 -30.87 -23.03
N ALA A 303 -14.50 -30.28 -22.25
CA ALA A 303 -14.63 -28.91 -21.75
C ALA A 303 -14.56 -27.89 -22.89
N LEU A 304 -13.64 -28.08 -23.84
CA LEU A 304 -13.50 -27.22 -25.02
C LEU A 304 -14.72 -27.33 -25.95
N THR A 305 -15.30 -28.52 -26.09
CA THR A 305 -16.53 -28.70 -26.84
C THR A 305 -17.73 -27.97 -26.22
N GLN A 306 -17.88 -28.06 -24.90
CA GLN A 306 -18.91 -27.31 -24.18
C GLN A 306 -18.70 -25.79 -24.30
N LEU A 307 -17.46 -25.32 -24.22
CA LEU A 307 -17.13 -23.91 -24.40
C LEU A 307 -17.52 -23.40 -25.80
N SER A 308 -17.23 -24.19 -26.84
CA SER A 308 -17.60 -23.84 -28.22
C SER A 308 -19.14 -23.73 -28.44
N GLN A 309 -19.90 -24.44 -27.60
CA GLN A 309 -21.37 -24.38 -27.55
C GLN A 309 -21.89 -23.24 -26.65
N GLY A 310 -20.98 -22.44 -26.05
CA GLY A 310 -21.32 -21.34 -25.14
C GLY A 310 -21.59 -21.76 -23.68
N ASN A 311 -21.42 -23.06 -23.35
CA ASN A 311 -21.65 -23.60 -22.04
C ASN A 311 -20.34 -23.67 -21.24
N VAL A 312 -20.40 -23.50 -19.91
CA VAL A 312 -19.29 -23.66 -19.00
C VAL A 312 -19.49 -24.96 -18.22
N PRO A 313 -18.50 -25.90 -18.23
CA PRO A 313 -18.60 -27.16 -17.50
C PRO A 313 -18.80 -26.91 -16.00
N PHE A 314 -19.47 -27.86 -15.34
CA PHE A 314 -19.62 -27.79 -13.89
C PHE A 314 -18.26 -27.92 -13.20
N GLY A 315 -17.92 -26.96 -12.36
CA GLY A 315 -16.62 -26.92 -11.65
C GLY A 315 -15.57 -26.03 -12.32
N ASP A 316 -15.87 -25.47 -13.47
CA ASP A 316 -15.00 -24.53 -14.19
C ASP A 316 -15.56 -23.11 -14.19
N GLU A 317 -14.71 -22.17 -14.52
CA GLU A 317 -15.02 -20.76 -14.72
C GLU A 317 -14.34 -20.28 -16.00
N ARG A 318 -15.01 -19.34 -16.69
CA ARG A 318 -14.52 -18.79 -17.95
C ARG A 318 -13.93 -17.41 -17.72
N TYR A 319 -12.70 -17.22 -18.17
CA TYR A 319 -12.02 -15.91 -18.18
C TYR A 319 -11.53 -15.59 -19.59
N LEU A 320 -11.26 -14.31 -19.83
CA LEU A 320 -10.64 -13.84 -21.06
C LEU A 320 -9.13 -13.63 -20.79
N ASP A 321 -8.32 -13.94 -21.79
CA ASP A 321 -6.93 -13.49 -21.80
C ASP A 321 -6.83 -12.08 -22.41
N ARG A 322 -5.64 -11.50 -22.40
CA ARG A 322 -5.35 -10.18 -22.97
C ARG A 322 -5.61 -10.09 -24.48
N GLU A 323 -5.68 -11.22 -25.18
CA GLU A 323 -5.98 -11.31 -26.60
C GLU A 323 -7.46 -11.54 -26.86
N GLY A 324 -8.30 -11.53 -25.82
CA GLY A 324 -9.74 -11.76 -25.91
C GLY A 324 -10.15 -13.23 -26.08
N ARG A 325 -9.19 -14.19 -25.94
CA ARG A 325 -9.49 -15.61 -26.05
C ARG A 325 -10.09 -16.10 -24.74
N GLN A 326 -11.07 -16.97 -24.85
CA GLN A 326 -11.71 -17.59 -23.70
C GLN A 326 -10.86 -18.76 -23.19
N ILE A 327 -10.57 -18.74 -21.88
CA ILE A 327 -9.84 -19.79 -21.20
C ILE A 327 -10.72 -20.34 -20.08
N LEU A 328 -10.90 -21.66 -20.06
CA LEU A 328 -11.56 -22.36 -18.96
C LEU A 328 -10.54 -22.71 -17.89
N VAL A 329 -10.85 -22.33 -16.65
CA VAL A 329 -10.01 -22.64 -15.49
C VAL A 329 -10.84 -23.34 -14.43
N LYS A 330 -10.21 -24.25 -13.72
CA LYS A 330 -10.87 -24.94 -12.61
C LYS A 330 -11.17 -23.96 -11.49
N ARG A 331 -12.35 -24.07 -10.91
CA ARG A 331 -12.80 -23.19 -9.79
C ARG A 331 -11.89 -23.27 -8.57
N ARG A 332 -11.17 -24.39 -8.42
CA ARG A 332 -10.23 -24.58 -7.31
C ARG A 332 -9.00 -23.68 -7.50
N VAL A 333 -8.82 -22.76 -6.57
CA VAL A 333 -7.62 -21.92 -6.48
C VAL A 333 -6.46 -22.74 -5.94
N VAL A 334 -5.31 -22.66 -6.59
CA VAL A 334 -4.04 -23.31 -6.17
C VAL A 334 -3.30 -22.40 -5.21
N LEU A 335 -3.12 -21.12 -5.58
CA LEU A 335 -2.46 -20.08 -4.80
C LEU A 335 -3.21 -18.76 -4.94
N THR A 336 -3.13 -17.96 -3.91
CA THR A 336 -3.61 -16.57 -3.91
C THR A 336 -2.45 -15.61 -3.69
N GLY A 337 -2.69 -14.31 -3.89
CA GLY A 337 -1.73 -13.26 -3.59
C GLY A 337 -1.25 -13.24 -2.13
N GLU A 338 -1.97 -13.86 -1.21
CA GLU A 338 -1.55 -14.00 0.21
C GLU A 338 -0.31 -14.89 0.38
N ASN A 339 0.00 -15.73 -0.61
CA ASN A 339 1.18 -16.60 -0.62
C ASN A 339 2.40 -15.93 -1.27
N LEU A 340 2.30 -14.67 -1.64
CA LEU A 340 3.41 -13.89 -2.18
C LEU A 340 4.21 -13.24 -1.07
N ASN A 341 5.53 -13.39 -1.14
CA ASN A 341 6.47 -12.71 -0.26
C ASN A 341 7.05 -11.45 -0.92
N ASP A 342 7.27 -11.49 -2.24
CA ASP A 342 7.81 -10.37 -3.02
C ASP A 342 7.35 -10.47 -4.48
N ALA A 343 7.31 -9.32 -5.15
CA ALA A 343 7.04 -9.20 -6.59
C ALA A 343 7.92 -8.09 -7.18
N GLN A 344 8.65 -8.39 -8.25
CA GLN A 344 9.57 -7.46 -8.90
C GLN A 344 9.37 -7.47 -10.41
N ALA A 345 9.27 -6.29 -11.00
CA ALA A 345 9.33 -6.15 -12.45
C ALA A 345 10.76 -6.50 -12.94
N GLY A 346 10.83 -7.13 -14.09
CA GLY A 346 12.09 -7.51 -14.72
C GLY A 346 11.91 -7.76 -16.21
N PHE A 347 12.91 -8.34 -16.83
CA PHE A 347 12.85 -8.75 -18.24
C PHE A 347 13.20 -10.23 -18.37
N ASP A 348 12.55 -10.89 -19.28
CA ASP A 348 12.93 -12.24 -19.68
C ASP A 348 14.32 -12.20 -20.33
N GLN A 349 15.19 -13.12 -19.93
CA GLN A 349 16.57 -13.14 -20.41
C GLN A 349 16.69 -13.53 -21.89
N GLN A 350 15.72 -14.22 -22.46
CA GLN A 350 15.74 -14.71 -23.83
C GLN A 350 14.95 -13.80 -24.77
N THR A 351 13.75 -13.38 -24.38
CA THR A 351 12.85 -12.59 -25.23
C THR A 351 12.99 -11.08 -25.01
N GLN A 352 13.65 -10.66 -23.92
CA GLN A 352 13.74 -9.24 -23.49
C GLN A 352 12.36 -8.58 -23.27
N GLU A 353 11.30 -9.40 -23.14
CA GLU A 353 9.96 -8.91 -22.82
C GLU A 353 9.83 -8.58 -21.33
N PRO A 354 9.04 -7.57 -20.96
CA PRO A 354 8.78 -7.25 -19.57
C PRO A 354 8.09 -8.41 -18.84
N THR A 355 8.52 -8.68 -17.63
CA THR A 355 8.01 -9.77 -16.79
C THR A 355 7.84 -9.32 -15.36
N VAL A 356 7.04 -10.06 -14.59
CA VAL A 356 6.95 -9.89 -13.14
C VAL A 356 7.47 -11.17 -12.47
N ASN A 357 8.54 -11.03 -11.71
CA ASN A 357 9.13 -12.11 -10.94
C ASN A 357 8.50 -12.15 -9.55
N LEU A 358 7.89 -13.27 -9.20
CA LEU A 358 7.24 -13.49 -7.91
C LEU A 358 8.10 -14.39 -7.04
N THR A 359 8.16 -14.08 -5.77
CA THR A 359 8.73 -14.95 -4.74
C THR A 359 7.61 -15.37 -3.78
N LEU A 360 7.39 -16.68 -3.67
CA LEU A 360 6.38 -17.26 -2.80
C LEU A 360 6.89 -17.41 -1.38
N ASP A 361 5.98 -17.38 -0.40
CA ASP A 361 6.28 -17.76 0.97
C ASP A 361 6.54 -19.28 1.09
N ASN A 362 6.98 -19.74 2.23
CA ASN A 362 7.31 -21.15 2.46
C ASN A 362 6.11 -22.10 2.27
N LYS A 363 4.89 -21.63 2.57
CA LYS A 363 3.66 -22.41 2.39
C LYS A 363 3.29 -22.48 0.91
N GLY A 364 3.27 -21.34 0.24
CA GLY A 364 2.99 -21.24 -1.20
C GLY A 364 4.00 -22.03 -2.03
N ALA A 365 5.29 -21.95 -1.70
CA ALA A 365 6.33 -22.72 -2.39
C ALA A 365 6.12 -24.22 -2.31
N ARG A 366 5.68 -24.74 -1.15
CA ARG A 366 5.35 -26.17 -0.99
C ARG A 366 4.13 -26.55 -1.83
N ILE A 367 3.03 -25.80 -1.72
CA ILE A 367 1.80 -26.04 -2.49
C ILE A 367 2.11 -26.00 -3.99
N PHE A 368 2.87 -25.00 -4.41
CA PHE A 368 3.21 -24.81 -5.82
C PHE A 368 4.07 -25.94 -6.36
N ARG A 369 5.07 -26.39 -5.59
CA ARG A 369 5.90 -27.54 -5.92
C ARG A 369 5.06 -28.81 -6.10
N ASP A 370 4.19 -29.12 -5.12
CA ASP A 370 3.39 -30.34 -5.15
C ASP A 370 2.41 -30.32 -6.34
N VAL A 371 1.75 -29.20 -6.59
CA VAL A 371 0.84 -29.06 -7.72
C VAL A 371 1.58 -29.12 -9.07
N THR A 372 2.74 -28.47 -9.20
CA THR A 372 3.51 -28.52 -10.45
C THR A 372 4.09 -29.90 -10.73
N ARG A 373 4.52 -30.64 -9.69
CA ARG A 373 4.96 -32.04 -9.82
C ARG A 373 3.84 -32.94 -10.36
N ASP A 374 2.63 -32.81 -9.80
CA ASP A 374 1.50 -33.71 -10.13
C ASP A 374 0.79 -33.32 -11.44
N ASN A 375 1.11 -32.16 -12.03
CA ASN A 375 0.46 -31.66 -13.24
C ASN A 375 1.45 -31.23 -14.34
N VAL A 376 2.60 -31.89 -14.43
CA VAL A 376 3.55 -31.68 -15.54
C VAL A 376 2.84 -31.95 -16.88
N GLY A 377 3.06 -31.08 -17.86
CA GLY A 377 2.43 -31.14 -19.19
C GLY A 377 1.06 -30.45 -19.29
N LYS A 378 0.45 -30.05 -18.18
CA LYS A 378 -0.82 -29.29 -18.16
C LYS A 378 -0.56 -27.80 -18.08
N ARG A 379 -1.57 -26.99 -18.47
CA ARG A 379 -1.51 -25.54 -18.38
C ARG A 379 -1.98 -25.06 -17.01
N MET A 380 -1.35 -23.98 -16.56
CA MET A 380 -1.72 -23.31 -15.33
C MET A 380 -1.89 -21.82 -15.60
N ALA A 381 -3.06 -21.27 -15.29
CA ALA A 381 -3.38 -19.88 -15.52
C ALA A 381 -3.04 -19.03 -14.28
N ILE A 382 -2.45 -17.88 -14.54
CA ILE A 382 -2.28 -16.80 -13.57
C ILE A 382 -3.32 -15.73 -13.92
N ILE A 383 -4.26 -15.53 -13.01
CA ILE A 383 -5.41 -14.65 -13.17
C ILE A 383 -5.20 -13.44 -12.27
N LEU A 384 -5.23 -12.27 -12.86
CA LEU A 384 -5.23 -10.99 -12.13
C LEU A 384 -6.66 -10.49 -12.03
N PHE A 385 -7.13 -10.30 -10.82
CA PHE A 385 -8.43 -9.69 -10.55
C PHE A 385 -8.23 -8.20 -10.28
N GLU A 386 -8.79 -7.35 -11.11
CA GLU A 386 -8.81 -5.91 -10.92
C GLU A 386 -10.25 -5.41 -10.94
N LYS A 387 -10.66 -4.66 -9.92
CA LYS A 387 -12.05 -4.14 -9.78
C LYS A 387 -13.12 -5.22 -9.95
N GLY A 388 -12.86 -6.43 -9.43
CA GLY A 388 -13.78 -7.55 -9.49
C GLY A 388 -13.85 -8.29 -10.84
N LYS A 389 -13.07 -7.86 -11.85
CA LYS A 389 -12.94 -8.55 -13.14
C LYS A 389 -11.64 -9.35 -13.16
N GLY A 390 -11.74 -10.64 -13.45
CA GLY A 390 -10.57 -11.52 -13.61
C GLY A 390 -10.12 -11.56 -15.06
N GLU A 391 -8.83 -11.39 -15.30
CA GLU A 391 -8.18 -11.51 -16.60
C GLU A 391 -7.02 -12.49 -16.51
N VAL A 392 -6.90 -13.41 -17.47
CA VAL A 392 -5.78 -14.32 -17.52
C VAL A 392 -4.57 -13.58 -18.10
N VAL A 393 -3.58 -13.29 -17.25
CA VAL A 393 -2.34 -12.62 -17.68
C VAL A 393 -1.47 -13.57 -18.49
N THR A 394 -1.35 -14.82 -18.03
CA THR A 394 -0.59 -15.88 -18.71
C THR A 394 -1.11 -17.26 -18.33
N ALA A 395 -0.99 -18.21 -19.24
CA ALA A 395 -1.37 -19.60 -19.01
C ALA A 395 -0.33 -20.57 -19.56
N PRO A 396 0.89 -20.63 -18.99
CA PRO A 396 1.99 -21.46 -19.45
C PRO A 396 1.73 -22.94 -19.19
N VAL A 397 2.43 -23.79 -19.95
CA VAL A 397 2.51 -25.24 -19.69
C VAL A 397 3.56 -25.48 -18.60
N ILE A 398 3.21 -26.28 -17.62
CA ILE A 398 4.13 -26.73 -16.57
C ILE A 398 5.12 -27.71 -17.21
N ARG A 399 6.38 -27.30 -17.34
CA ARG A 399 7.43 -28.12 -17.97
C ARG A 399 8.09 -29.09 -17.00
N GLN A 400 8.18 -28.68 -15.73
CA GLN A 400 8.80 -29.45 -14.66
C GLN A 400 8.29 -28.99 -13.30
N GLU A 401 8.61 -29.75 -12.25
CA GLU A 401 8.40 -29.34 -10.86
C GLU A 401 9.13 -28.02 -10.56
N ILE A 402 8.44 -27.08 -9.92
CA ILE A 402 8.97 -25.76 -9.54
C ILE A 402 9.11 -25.70 -8.02
N GLY A 403 10.25 -26.18 -7.50
CA GLY A 403 10.49 -26.28 -6.05
C GLY A 403 11.08 -25.04 -5.38
N GLY A 404 11.55 -24.06 -6.16
CA GLY A 404 12.29 -22.89 -5.63
C GLY A 404 11.43 -21.73 -5.15
N GLY A 405 10.09 -21.81 -5.23
CA GLY A 405 9.19 -20.73 -4.83
C GLY A 405 9.30 -19.44 -5.68
N ARG A 406 10.00 -19.49 -6.81
CA ARG A 406 10.11 -18.39 -7.76
C ARG A 406 9.23 -18.68 -8.98
N VAL A 407 8.36 -17.73 -9.29
CA VAL A 407 7.41 -17.80 -10.41
C VAL A 407 7.57 -16.56 -11.25
N GLN A 408 7.67 -16.72 -12.56
CA GLN A 408 7.73 -15.61 -13.50
C GLN A 408 6.40 -15.49 -14.23
N ILE A 409 5.82 -14.29 -14.17
CA ILE A 409 4.68 -13.92 -15.01
C ILE A 409 5.27 -13.33 -16.28
N SER A 410 5.12 -14.01 -17.39
CA SER A 410 5.46 -13.52 -18.73
C SER A 410 4.17 -13.38 -19.54
N GLY A 411 4.12 -12.38 -20.40
CA GLY A 411 2.98 -12.08 -21.26
C GLY A 411 3.20 -10.77 -21.96
N ARG A 412 2.36 -10.43 -22.94
CA ARG A 412 2.43 -9.13 -23.59
C ARG A 412 2.00 -8.03 -22.62
N MET A 413 2.97 -7.45 -21.92
CA MET A 413 2.79 -6.31 -21.04
C MET A 413 3.85 -5.27 -21.31
N THR A 414 3.49 -4.01 -21.14
CA THR A 414 4.46 -2.92 -21.17
C THR A 414 5.29 -2.93 -19.90
N THR A 415 6.43 -2.29 -19.91
CA THR A 415 7.28 -2.17 -18.71
C THR A 415 6.54 -1.43 -17.58
N MET A 416 5.69 -0.47 -17.92
CA MET A 416 4.87 0.24 -16.95
C MET A 416 3.84 -0.68 -16.30
N GLU A 417 3.13 -1.49 -17.08
CA GLU A 417 2.19 -2.48 -16.56
C GLU A 417 2.86 -3.53 -15.70
N ALA A 418 4.05 -4.00 -16.08
CA ALA A 418 4.83 -4.93 -15.27
C ALA A 418 5.25 -4.30 -13.93
N THR A 419 5.66 -3.03 -13.95
CA THR A 419 6.05 -2.28 -12.74
C THR A 419 4.85 -2.04 -11.83
N ASP A 420 3.73 -1.58 -12.38
CA ASP A 420 2.49 -1.35 -11.62
C ASP A 420 1.94 -2.66 -11.03
N THR A 421 1.94 -3.73 -11.84
CA THR A 421 1.53 -5.06 -11.37
C THR A 421 2.42 -5.57 -10.25
N ALA A 422 3.74 -5.44 -10.40
CA ALA A 422 4.69 -5.85 -9.36
C ALA A 422 4.48 -5.05 -8.06
N LEU A 423 4.29 -3.74 -8.17
CA LEU A 423 4.01 -2.85 -7.04
C LEU A 423 2.72 -3.26 -6.32
N LEU A 424 1.64 -3.46 -7.06
CA LEU A 424 0.34 -3.87 -6.50
C LEU A 424 0.43 -5.24 -5.82
N LEU A 425 1.14 -6.20 -6.42
CA LEU A 425 1.31 -7.53 -5.85
C LEU A 425 2.22 -7.53 -4.62
N ARG A 426 3.31 -6.74 -4.64
CA ARG A 426 4.23 -6.57 -3.50
C ARG A 426 3.54 -5.91 -2.31
N ALA A 427 2.77 -4.86 -2.57
CA ALA A 427 2.01 -4.16 -1.52
C ALA A 427 0.91 -5.03 -0.88
N GLY A 428 0.59 -6.15 -1.51
CA GLY A 428 -0.38 -7.12 -1.03
C GLY A 428 -1.81 -6.85 -1.50
N SER A 429 -2.63 -7.89 -1.42
CA SER A 429 -4.04 -7.81 -1.74
C SER A 429 -4.83 -7.17 -0.59
N LEU A 430 -5.86 -6.41 -0.93
CA LEU A 430 -6.84 -5.95 0.04
C LEU A 430 -7.68 -7.14 0.53
N ALA A 431 -7.85 -7.26 1.84
CA ALA A 431 -8.68 -8.31 2.42
C ALA A 431 -10.16 -8.12 2.05
N ALA A 432 -10.57 -6.85 1.93
CA ALA A 432 -11.89 -6.44 1.44
C ALA A 432 -11.76 -5.25 0.48
N PRO A 433 -12.64 -5.14 -0.53
CA PRO A 433 -12.69 -3.96 -1.40
C PRO A 433 -12.94 -2.69 -0.58
N MET A 434 -12.46 -1.56 -1.10
CA MET A 434 -12.66 -0.25 -0.48
C MET A 434 -13.10 0.75 -1.54
N GLU A 435 -13.95 1.69 -1.12
CA GLU A 435 -14.39 2.81 -1.95
C GLU A 435 -14.00 4.13 -1.30
N ILE A 436 -13.57 5.10 -2.10
CA ILE A 436 -13.27 6.45 -1.65
C ILE A 436 -14.61 7.19 -1.53
N ILE A 437 -15.02 7.48 -0.29
CA ILE A 437 -16.29 8.20 -0.02
C ILE A 437 -16.08 9.70 0.16
N GLU A 438 -14.87 10.13 0.52
CA GLU A 438 -14.53 11.53 0.65
C GLU A 438 -13.10 11.77 0.17
N GLU A 439 -12.92 12.89 -0.52
CA GLU A 439 -11.63 13.37 -0.98
C GLU A 439 -11.54 14.87 -0.73
N ARG A 440 -10.48 15.28 -0.03
CA ARG A 440 -10.15 16.69 0.18
C ARG A 440 -8.72 16.95 -0.24
N LEU A 441 -8.54 17.95 -1.08
CA LEU A 441 -7.23 18.45 -1.46
C LEU A 441 -6.95 19.73 -0.65
N VAL A 442 -5.87 19.71 0.11
CA VAL A 442 -5.35 20.91 0.79
C VAL A 442 -4.20 21.45 -0.05
N GLY A 443 -4.41 22.61 -0.66
CA GLY A 443 -3.38 23.25 -1.48
C GLY A 443 -2.17 23.71 -0.65
N PRO A 444 -0.95 23.69 -1.19
CA PRO A 444 0.26 24.15 -0.48
C PRO A 444 0.19 25.63 -0.07
N SER A 445 -0.53 26.48 -0.81
CA SER A 445 -0.72 27.89 -0.50
C SER A 445 -1.51 28.11 0.81
N LEU A 446 -2.55 27.28 1.02
CA LEU A 446 -3.33 27.28 2.26
C LEU A 446 -2.46 26.89 3.46
N GLY A 447 -1.61 25.88 3.29
CA GLY A 447 -0.66 25.46 4.32
C GLY A 447 0.32 26.57 4.69
N ALA A 448 0.89 27.26 3.70
CA ALA A 448 1.81 28.38 3.93
C ALA A 448 1.14 29.57 4.66
N GLU A 449 -0.12 29.88 4.33
CA GLU A 449 -0.90 30.91 5.03
C GLU A 449 -1.20 30.50 6.48
N ASN A 450 -1.59 29.25 6.71
CA ASN A 450 -1.84 28.70 8.03
C ASN A 450 -0.57 28.73 8.91
N ILE A 451 0.60 28.39 8.35
CA ILE A 451 1.88 28.48 9.06
C ILE A 451 2.16 29.93 9.45
N LYS A 452 2.00 30.90 8.53
CA LYS A 452 2.24 32.32 8.82
C LYS A 452 1.27 32.83 9.89
N ALA A 453 -0.01 32.51 9.78
CA ALA A 453 -1.03 32.92 10.74
C ALA A 453 -0.78 32.28 12.11
N GLY A 454 -0.50 30.97 12.17
CA GLY A 454 -0.19 30.25 13.39
C GLY A 454 1.05 30.77 14.08
N PHE A 455 2.15 31.00 13.33
CA PHE A 455 3.38 31.56 13.87
C PHE A 455 3.16 32.97 14.46
N ARG A 456 2.44 33.84 13.75
CA ARG A 456 2.09 35.18 14.27
C ARG A 456 1.26 35.12 15.55
N SER A 457 0.21 34.28 15.57
CA SER A 457 -0.64 34.11 16.74
C SER A 457 0.15 33.58 17.94
N THR A 458 1.01 32.60 17.72
CA THR A 458 1.88 32.06 18.77
C THR A 458 2.86 33.10 19.28
N LEU A 459 3.48 33.90 18.38
CA LEU A 459 4.41 34.93 18.76
C LEU A 459 3.72 36.04 19.58
N TYR A 460 2.52 36.49 19.18
CA TYR A 460 1.76 37.49 19.93
C TYR A 460 1.30 36.93 21.28
N GLY A 461 0.76 35.73 21.33
CA GLY A 461 0.33 35.07 22.57
C GLY A 461 1.50 34.88 23.54
N PHE A 462 2.63 34.39 23.05
CA PHE A 462 3.86 34.24 23.82
C PHE A 462 4.38 35.58 24.33
N GLY A 463 4.43 36.60 23.46
CA GLY A 463 4.88 37.94 23.81
C GLY A 463 4.01 38.55 24.91
N LEU A 464 2.69 38.42 24.81
CA LEU A 464 1.74 38.95 25.81
C LEU A 464 1.94 38.27 27.18
N VAL A 465 2.09 36.92 27.19
CA VAL A 465 2.38 36.17 28.43
C VAL A 465 3.73 36.57 29.02
N ALA A 466 4.78 36.71 28.20
CA ALA A 466 6.09 37.11 28.65
C ALA A 466 6.08 38.53 29.25
N VAL A 467 5.40 39.50 28.61
CA VAL A 467 5.25 40.85 29.11
C VAL A 467 4.48 40.86 30.44
N PHE A 468 3.36 40.12 30.52
CA PHE A 468 2.57 40.02 31.75
C PHE A 468 3.43 39.44 32.89
N MET A 469 4.20 38.36 32.63
CA MET A 469 5.08 37.77 33.64
C MET A 469 6.19 38.72 34.10
N MET A 470 6.78 39.49 33.18
CA MET A 470 7.80 40.48 33.53
C MET A 470 7.24 41.62 34.35
N LEU A 471 6.02 42.10 34.04
CA LEU A 471 5.38 43.20 34.81
C LEU A 471 4.92 42.76 36.19
N TYR A 472 4.42 41.51 36.33
CA TYR A 472 3.86 41.02 37.58
C TYR A 472 4.93 40.46 38.52
N TYR A 473 5.92 39.70 37.97
CA TYR A 473 6.96 39.02 38.74
C TYR A 473 8.35 39.66 38.63
N GLU A 474 8.46 40.79 37.93
CA GLU A 474 9.72 41.53 37.74
C GLU A 474 10.88 40.63 37.28
N VAL A 475 11.97 40.56 38.06
CA VAL A 475 13.16 39.75 37.72
C VAL A 475 12.84 38.25 37.60
N PHE A 476 11.95 37.71 38.42
CA PHE A 476 11.52 36.31 38.31
C PHE A 476 10.69 36.09 37.07
N GLY A 477 9.98 37.11 36.55
CA GLY A 477 9.27 37.05 35.28
C GLY A 477 10.21 36.88 34.08
N ILE A 478 11.38 37.53 34.10
CA ILE A 478 12.41 37.34 33.06
C ILE A 478 12.93 35.89 33.06
N VAL A 479 13.25 35.35 34.25
CA VAL A 479 13.71 33.95 34.38
C VAL A 479 12.65 32.98 33.91
N SER A 480 11.36 33.23 34.20
CA SER A 480 10.23 32.44 33.76
C SER A 480 10.07 32.48 32.23
N ALA A 481 10.18 33.66 31.60
CA ALA A 481 10.13 33.80 30.15
C ALA A 481 11.27 33.07 29.45
N LEU A 482 12.50 33.12 29.97
CA LEU A 482 13.64 32.37 29.46
C LEU A 482 13.43 30.85 29.59
N SER A 483 12.88 30.40 30.72
CA SER A 483 12.54 29.00 30.91
C SER A 483 11.49 28.51 29.94
N LEU A 484 10.50 29.35 29.62
CA LEU A 484 9.45 29.02 28.64
C LEU A 484 10.02 28.93 27.22
N ILE A 485 10.92 29.85 26.83
CA ILE A 485 11.65 29.78 25.55
C ILE A 485 12.46 28.46 25.47
N ALA A 486 13.20 28.12 26.51
CA ALA A 486 13.97 26.90 26.58
C ALA A 486 13.08 25.65 26.45
N ASN A 487 11.90 25.67 27.08
CA ASN A 487 10.93 24.57 26.99
C ASN A 487 10.41 24.39 25.54
N ILE A 488 9.99 25.49 24.89
CA ILE A 488 9.54 25.46 23.49
C ILE A 488 10.64 24.94 22.56
N MET A 489 11.89 25.40 22.77
CA MET A 489 13.04 24.95 22.00
C MET A 489 13.29 23.45 22.18
N CYS A 490 13.22 22.95 23.42
CA CYS A 490 13.36 21.51 23.70
C CYS A 490 12.23 20.70 23.08
N LEU A 491 10.98 21.23 23.08
CA LEU A 491 9.84 20.56 22.46
C LEU A 491 10.04 20.41 20.93
N ILE A 492 10.40 21.53 20.26
CA ILE A 492 10.67 21.52 18.82
C ILE A 492 11.83 20.58 18.48
N ALA A 493 12.89 20.63 19.27
CA ALA A 493 14.05 19.72 19.09
C ALA A 493 13.67 18.25 19.23
N LEU A 494 12.82 17.93 20.21
CA LEU A 494 12.33 16.57 20.42
C LEU A 494 11.46 16.10 19.24
N LEU A 495 10.55 16.94 18.76
CA LEU A 495 9.73 16.64 17.57
C LEU A 495 10.62 16.45 16.33
N SER A 496 11.62 17.32 16.12
CA SER A 496 12.58 17.18 15.02
C SER A 496 13.43 15.92 15.13
N MET A 497 13.87 15.55 16.34
CA MET A 497 14.70 14.37 16.59
C MET A 497 13.92 13.07 16.42
N LEU A 498 12.65 13.03 16.85
CA LEU A 498 11.76 11.90 16.71
C LEU A 498 11.08 11.85 15.34
N GLN A 499 11.24 12.88 14.51
CA GLN A 499 10.55 13.05 13.23
C GLN A 499 9.03 12.87 13.37
N ALA A 500 8.45 13.39 14.46
CA ALA A 500 7.03 13.31 14.77
C ALA A 500 6.28 14.56 14.29
N THR A 501 5.00 14.37 13.93
CA THR A 501 4.07 15.44 13.55
C THR A 501 3.32 16.00 14.75
#